data_0c4aee5a3308a42cade2c5e259a531bb
#
_entry.id   0c4aee5a3308a42cade2c5e259a531bb
#
_cell.length_a   1.000
_cell.length_b   1.000
_cell.length_c   1.000
_cell.angle_alpha   90.00
_cell.angle_beta   90.00
_cell.angle_gamma   90.00
#
_symmetry.space_group_name_H-M   'P 1'
#
loop_
_entity.id
_entity.type
_entity.pdbx_description
1 polymer ?
#
loop_
_entity_poly.entity_id
_entity_poly.type
_entity_poly.pdbx_seq_one_letter_code
_entity_poly.pdbx_strand_id
1 'polypeptide(L)'
;MKTITAWQNNIQIVKDAVDIEEISKGFSPDKKYIITSASNEKYLLRTGDIKEYERKKIEFQILNEMQNRSVQAQKPIEMGLLAEEGVCYGIFSYIEGKDAKKLLPTYLPKEQYDIGIEAGKDLAKMHTYEAPKDLLPWHERAMEKHRKYLEAYKTCGIKIENDDRIIKFIDENEMYVKNRPNRFQHDDFHLENIIVRDGKYVGVIDFNGYDWGDPLHDFVKIALFARDISIPYSIGQIEGYFNGRIPEEFWKLYAVYVGMTVFSSVVWCLRAAPHMLDDMLERLTIVLEDHKNFELSKPIWFDSEMMNRK
;
A
#
# COMPACT_ATOMS: atom_id res chain seq x y z
N MET A 1 24.48 -20.55 1.85
CA MET A 1 25.68 -20.10 2.58
C MET A 1 26.83 -19.56 1.73
N LYS A 2 26.98 -19.90 0.46
CA LYS A 2 28.11 -19.39 -0.39
C LYS A 2 27.94 -17.97 -0.94
N THR A 3 26.73 -17.41 -0.95
CA THR A 3 26.46 -16.09 -1.55
C THR A 3 26.78 -14.92 -0.62
N ILE A 4 26.77 -15.14 0.69
CA ILE A 4 26.98 -14.08 1.69
C ILE A 4 28.44 -13.65 1.78
N THR A 5 29.38 -14.57 1.60
CA THR A 5 30.83 -14.30 1.72
C THR A 5 31.39 -13.28 0.71
N ALA A 6 30.82 -13.19 -0.50
CA ALA A 6 31.28 -12.21 -1.48
C ALA A 6 30.91 -10.76 -1.07
N TRP A 7 29.77 -10.57 -0.42
CA TRP A 7 29.29 -9.23 0.00
C TRP A 7 29.92 -8.75 1.31
N GLN A 8 30.30 -9.68 2.19
CA GLN A 8 30.95 -9.34 3.47
C GLN A 8 32.20 -8.47 3.28
N ASN A 9 32.89 -8.60 2.16
CA ASN A 9 34.09 -7.84 1.89
C ASN A 9 33.83 -6.44 1.34
N ASN A 10 32.62 -6.15 0.82
CA ASN A 10 32.31 -4.94 0.07
C ASN A 10 31.29 -4.02 0.78
N ILE A 11 30.56 -4.55 1.78
CA ILE A 11 29.53 -3.79 2.51
C ILE A 11 29.88 -3.83 4.02
N GLN A 12 30.22 -2.67 4.59
CA GLN A 12 30.77 -2.58 5.95
C GLN A 12 29.80 -3.15 7.00
N ILE A 13 28.52 -2.83 6.91
CA ILE A 13 27.48 -3.29 7.85
C ILE A 13 27.29 -4.83 7.82
N VAL A 14 27.54 -5.45 6.66
CA VAL A 14 27.50 -6.91 6.48
C VAL A 14 28.75 -7.56 7.05
N LYS A 15 29.91 -6.90 6.89
CA LYS A 15 31.19 -7.36 7.42
C LYS A 15 31.21 -7.39 8.94
N ASP A 16 30.55 -6.41 9.58
CA ASP A 16 30.48 -6.26 11.03
C ASP A 16 29.27 -7.01 11.65
N ALA A 17 28.51 -7.76 10.83
CA ALA A 17 27.34 -8.49 11.28
C ALA A 17 27.71 -9.68 12.19
N VAL A 18 26.93 -9.87 13.25
CA VAL A 18 27.01 -11.07 14.12
C VAL A 18 26.03 -12.15 13.66
N ASP A 19 24.96 -11.76 12.95
CA ASP A 19 23.99 -12.70 12.38
C ASP A 19 23.40 -12.14 11.08
N ILE A 20 23.07 -13.06 10.15
CA ILE A 20 22.45 -12.73 8.86
C ILE A 20 21.39 -13.78 8.53
N GLU A 21 20.14 -13.36 8.49
CA GLU A 21 18.98 -14.21 8.22
C GLU A 21 18.34 -13.85 6.87
N GLU A 22 18.14 -14.82 5.98
CA GLU A 22 17.46 -14.61 4.69
C GLU A 22 15.94 -14.60 4.88
N ILE A 23 15.25 -13.58 4.34
CA ILE A 23 13.80 -13.49 4.29
C ILE A 23 13.29 -14.03 2.95
N SER A 24 12.57 -15.14 2.97
CA SER A 24 11.97 -15.77 1.77
C SER A 24 10.58 -15.24 1.42
N LYS A 25 10.04 -14.26 2.16
CA LYS A 25 8.68 -13.72 1.98
C LYS A 25 8.64 -12.58 0.96
N GLY A 26 7.64 -12.59 0.08
CA GLY A 26 7.31 -11.50 -0.88
C GLY A 26 7.39 -11.93 -2.33
N PHE A 27 6.77 -11.13 -3.22
CA PHE A 27 6.70 -11.38 -4.67
C PHE A 27 7.88 -10.74 -5.45
N SER A 28 8.69 -9.92 -4.77
CA SER A 28 9.84 -9.27 -5.40
C SER A 28 10.93 -10.30 -5.75
N PRO A 29 11.58 -10.20 -6.92
CA PRO A 29 12.76 -11.00 -7.26
C PRO A 29 13.98 -10.65 -6.39
N ASP A 30 13.92 -9.59 -5.61
CA ASP A 30 14.99 -9.17 -4.72
C ASP A 30 15.20 -10.18 -3.60
N LYS A 31 16.46 -10.46 -3.29
CA LYS A 31 16.79 -11.16 -2.05
C LYS A 31 16.81 -10.17 -0.90
N LYS A 32 16.30 -10.60 0.24
CA LYS A 32 16.15 -9.77 1.44
C LYS A 32 16.83 -10.48 2.61
N TYR A 33 17.60 -9.74 3.40
CA TYR A 33 18.30 -10.27 4.57
C TYR A 33 18.13 -9.34 5.77
N ILE A 34 17.92 -9.92 6.95
CA ILE A 34 18.03 -9.22 8.22
C ILE A 34 19.48 -9.31 8.65
N ILE A 35 20.14 -8.18 8.83
CA ILE A 35 21.50 -8.08 9.31
C ILE A 35 21.46 -7.63 10.77
N THR A 36 22.03 -8.41 11.69
CA THR A 36 22.14 -8.04 13.10
C THR A 36 23.57 -7.62 13.41
N SER A 37 23.76 -6.40 13.91
CA SER A 37 25.06 -5.87 14.33
C SER A 37 25.47 -6.37 15.72
N ALA A 38 26.72 -6.15 16.08
CA ALA A 38 27.23 -6.46 17.43
C ALA A 38 26.52 -5.65 18.55
N SER A 39 25.94 -4.49 18.22
CA SER A 39 25.09 -3.69 19.14
C SER A 39 23.64 -4.18 19.21
N ASN A 40 23.31 -5.29 18.56
CA ASN A 40 21.97 -5.84 18.43
C ASN A 40 20.99 -4.94 17.63
N GLU A 41 21.51 -3.99 16.87
CA GLU A 41 20.72 -3.23 15.90
C GLU A 41 20.45 -4.09 14.66
N LYS A 42 19.23 -3.97 14.10
CA LYS A 42 18.84 -4.72 12.93
C LYS A 42 18.68 -3.84 11.72
N TYR A 43 19.12 -4.35 10.59
CA TYR A 43 19.03 -3.70 9.29
C TYR A 43 18.42 -4.66 8.27
N LEU A 44 17.75 -4.09 7.26
CA LEU A 44 17.29 -4.83 6.10
C LEU A 44 18.26 -4.56 4.95
N LEU A 45 18.92 -5.61 4.47
CA LEU A 45 19.66 -5.61 3.22
C LEU A 45 18.75 -6.15 2.11
N ARG A 46 18.60 -5.39 1.04
CA ARG A 46 17.91 -5.84 -0.19
C ARG A 46 18.90 -5.83 -1.33
N THR A 47 18.89 -6.89 -2.16
CA THR A 47 19.77 -7.00 -3.34
C THR A 47 18.98 -7.41 -4.55
N GLY A 48 19.38 -6.91 -5.71
CA GLY A 48 18.75 -7.21 -6.98
C GLY A 48 19.70 -7.06 -8.15
N ASP A 49 19.20 -7.29 -9.36
CA ASP A 49 19.98 -7.11 -10.60
C ASP A 49 20.50 -5.67 -10.69
N ILE A 50 21.75 -5.51 -11.12
CA ILE A 50 22.41 -4.21 -11.28
C ILE A 50 21.63 -3.28 -12.24
N LYS A 51 20.88 -3.83 -13.20
CA LYS A 51 20.05 -3.09 -14.14
C LYS A 51 18.90 -2.33 -13.43
N GLU A 52 18.51 -2.78 -12.24
CA GLU A 52 17.45 -2.16 -11.44
C GLU A 52 17.96 -0.99 -10.58
N TYR A 53 19.25 -0.68 -10.63
CA TYR A 53 19.86 0.30 -9.74
C TYR A 53 19.17 1.67 -9.78
N GLU A 54 18.93 2.22 -10.98
CA GLU A 54 18.30 3.56 -11.10
C GLU A 54 16.87 3.56 -10.55
N ARG A 55 16.09 2.50 -10.78
CA ARG A 55 14.76 2.35 -10.20
C ARG A 55 14.81 2.28 -8.66
N LYS A 56 15.72 1.48 -8.12
CA LYS A 56 15.91 1.36 -6.66
C LYS A 56 16.43 2.65 -6.02
N LYS A 57 17.20 3.44 -6.74
CA LYS A 57 17.66 4.76 -6.32
C LYS A 57 16.50 5.73 -6.14
N ILE A 58 15.48 5.66 -7.00
CA ILE A 58 14.26 6.46 -6.84
C ILE A 58 13.51 6.04 -5.57
N GLU A 59 13.34 4.74 -5.32
CA GLU A 59 12.74 4.24 -4.06
C GLU A 59 13.52 4.74 -2.83
N PHE A 60 14.84 4.69 -2.88
CA PHE A 60 15.72 5.19 -1.82
C PHE A 60 15.51 6.71 -1.57
N GLN A 61 15.37 7.50 -2.63
CA GLN A 61 15.06 8.92 -2.55
C GLN A 61 13.67 9.18 -1.94
N ILE A 62 12.66 8.40 -2.34
CA ILE A 62 11.31 8.46 -1.76
C ILE A 62 11.36 8.19 -0.26
N LEU A 63 12.09 7.18 0.19
CA LEU A 63 12.24 6.89 1.61
C LEU A 63 12.93 8.02 2.38
N ASN A 64 13.91 8.71 1.80
CA ASN A 64 14.49 9.93 2.38
C ASN A 64 13.43 11.03 2.52
N GLU A 65 12.59 11.23 1.50
CA GLU A 65 11.49 12.18 1.55
C GLU A 65 10.43 11.81 2.62
N MET A 66 10.20 10.51 2.85
CA MET A 66 9.33 10.06 3.95
C MET A 66 9.93 10.38 5.33
N GLN A 67 11.26 10.26 5.49
CA GLN A 67 11.93 10.68 6.73
C GLN A 67 11.77 12.19 6.97
N ASN A 68 11.95 13.02 5.93
CA ASN A 68 11.77 14.48 6.01
C ASN A 68 10.34 14.86 6.45
N ARG A 69 9.35 14.02 6.18
CA ARG A 69 7.93 14.18 6.56
C ARG A 69 7.58 13.50 7.87
N SER A 70 8.56 12.92 8.56
CA SER A 70 8.35 12.20 9.83
C SER A 70 7.34 11.04 9.68
N VAL A 71 7.36 10.35 8.54
CA VAL A 71 6.62 9.11 8.33
C VAL A 71 7.34 7.97 9.05
N GLN A 72 6.61 7.11 9.73
CA GLN A 72 7.14 5.89 10.35
C GLN A 72 7.40 4.84 9.25
N ALA A 73 8.52 4.96 8.57
CA ALA A 73 8.94 4.07 7.49
C ALA A 73 10.39 3.61 7.68
N GLN A 74 10.81 2.65 6.88
CA GLN A 74 12.20 2.23 6.84
C GLN A 74 13.11 3.41 6.49
N LYS A 75 14.16 3.62 7.28
CA LYS A 75 15.16 4.67 6.99
C LYS A 75 16.17 4.14 5.98
N PRO A 76 16.37 4.81 4.85
CA PRO A 76 17.43 4.47 3.93
C PRO A 76 18.78 4.84 4.57
N ILE A 77 19.75 3.92 4.50
CA ILE A 77 21.05 4.07 5.14
C ILE A 77 22.16 4.14 4.11
N GLU A 78 22.21 3.15 3.22
CA GLU A 78 23.26 3.02 2.21
C GLU A 78 22.69 2.33 0.98
N MET A 79 23.17 2.70 -0.20
CA MET A 79 22.99 1.91 -1.42
C MET A 79 24.23 1.93 -2.29
N GLY A 80 24.40 0.88 -3.06
CA GLY A 80 25.58 0.75 -3.90
C GLY A 80 25.48 -0.35 -4.95
N LEU A 81 26.61 -0.53 -5.65
CA LEU A 81 26.79 -1.49 -6.71
C LEU A 81 27.88 -2.48 -6.35
N LEU A 82 27.66 -3.74 -6.63
CA LEU A 82 28.63 -4.82 -6.64
C LEU A 82 28.79 -5.23 -8.10
N ALA A 83 29.66 -4.50 -8.81
CA ALA A 83 29.76 -4.58 -10.27
C ALA A 83 30.25 -5.94 -10.77
N GLU A 84 31.18 -6.56 -10.05
CA GLU A 84 31.74 -7.87 -10.40
C GLU A 84 30.69 -8.98 -10.26
N GLU A 85 29.72 -8.82 -9.33
CA GLU A 85 28.62 -9.76 -9.10
C GLU A 85 27.37 -9.44 -9.93
N GLY A 86 27.33 -8.31 -10.62
CA GLY A 86 26.18 -7.84 -11.38
C GLY A 86 24.98 -7.47 -10.50
N VAL A 87 25.22 -7.04 -9.25
CA VAL A 87 24.22 -6.83 -8.22
C VAL A 87 24.21 -5.37 -7.76
N CYS A 88 23.04 -4.81 -7.51
CA CYS A 88 22.87 -3.61 -6.71
C CYS A 88 22.29 -3.95 -5.31
N TYR A 89 22.59 -3.12 -4.33
CA TYR A 89 22.10 -3.31 -2.97
C TYR A 89 21.57 -2.00 -2.34
N GLY A 90 20.67 -2.17 -1.37
CA GLY A 90 20.23 -1.11 -0.49
C GLY A 90 20.14 -1.63 0.95
N ILE A 91 20.57 -0.79 1.90
CA ILE A 91 20.50 -1.05 3.34
C ILE A 91 19.53 -0.06 3.94
N PHE A 92 18.62 -0.59 4.74
CA PHE A 92 17.56 0.16 5.41
C PHE A 92 17.51 -0.22 6.89
N SER A 93 16.96 0.66 7.73
CA SER A 93 16.60 0.24 9.09
C SER A 93 15.56 -0.89 9.04
N TYR A 94 15.66 -1.83 9.96
CA TYR A 94 14.66 -2.86 10.12
C TYR A 94 13.55 -2.39 11.05
N ILE A 95 12.28 -2.51 10.63
CA ILE A 95 11.12 -2.22 11.50
C ILE A 95 10.72 -3.51 12.19
N GLU A 96 10.95 -3.58 13.50
CA GLU A 96 10.58 -4.76 14.28
C GLU A 96 9.08 -4.82 14.53
N GLY A 97 8.47 -5.97 14.21
CA GLY A 97 7.06 -6.23 14.35
C GLY A 97 6.57 -7.31 13.40
N LYS A 98 5.27 -7.37 13.23
CA LYS A 98 4.61 -8.28 12.28
C LYS A 98 3.60 -7.51 11.45
N ASP A 99 3.23 -8.05 10.30
CA ASP A 99 2.18 -7.46 9.48
C ASP A 99 0.84 -7.39 10.24
N ALA A 100 0.15 -6.26 10.08
CA ALA A 100 -1.10 -5.98 10.76
C ALA A 100 -2.21 -6.98 10.40
N LYS A 101 -2.20 -7.52 9.18
CA LYS A 101 -3.18 -8.51 8.73
C LYS A 101 -3.27 -9.70 9.69
N LYS A 102 -2.13 -10.14 10.22
CA LYS A 102 -2.06 -11.30 11.13
C LYS A 102 -2.42 -10.96 12.57
N LEU A 103 -2.06 -9.76 13.03
CA LEU A 103 -2.16 -9.43 14.44
C LEU A 103 -3.43 -8.66 14.82
N LEU A 104 -3.98 -7.83 13.92
CA LEU A 104 -5.20 -7.06 14.22
C LEU A 104 -6.34 -7.92 14.79
N PRO A 105 -6.66 -9.12 14.24
CA PRO A 105 -7.73 -9.94 14.80
C PRO A 105 -7.50 -10.39 16.25
N THR A 106 -6.27 -10.30 16.74
CA THR A 106 -5.91 -10.69 18.12
C THR A 106 -5.94 -9.51 19.09
N TYR A 107 -6.08 -8.29 18.61
CA TYR A 107 -6.09 -7.07 19.41
C TYR A 107 -7.51 -6.63 19.76
N LEU A 108 -7.66 -5.85 20.83
CA LEU A 108 -8.94 -5.25 21.18
C LEU A 108 -9.41 -4.25 20.10
N PRO A 109 -10.72 -4.08 19.89
CA PRO A 109 -11.23 -3.13 18.89
C PRO A 109 -10.65 -1.71 19.04
N LYS A 110 -10.43 -1.25 20.27
CA LYS A 110 -9.83 0.05 20.54
C LYS A 110 -8.37 0.12 20.07
N GLU A 111 -7.57 -0.95 20.27
CA GLU A 111 -6.19 -1.02 19.80
C GLU A 111 -6.14 -1.03 18.27
N GLN A 112 -7.03 -1.80 17.63
CA GLN A 112 -7.17 -1.83 16.17
C GLN A 112 -7.48 -0.44 15.62
N TYR A 113 -8.40 0.28 16.23
CA TYR A 113 -8.75 1.65 15.87
C TYR A 113 -7.58 2.62 16.04
N ASP A 114 -6.86 2.56 17.16
CA ASP A 114 -5.70 3.43 17.43
C ASP A 114 -4.56 3.17 16.45
N ILE A 115 -4.33 1.91 16.07
CA ILE A 115 -3.40 1.55 15.00
C ILE A 115 -3.83 2.19 13.67
N GLY A 116 -5.13 2.15 13.36
CA GLY A 116 -5.69 2.81 12.18
C GLY A 116 -5.46 4.32 12.20
N ILE A 117 -5.72 4.98 13.33
CA ILE A 117 -5.47 6.43 13.50
C ILE A 117 -4.02 6.79 13.16
N GLU A 118 -3.05 6.08 13.71
CA GLU A 118 -1.63 6.38 13.46
C GLU A 118 -1.22 6.06 12.01
N ALA A 119 -1.69 4.96 11.43
CA ALA A 119 -1.49 4.64 10.03
C ALA A 119 -2.10 5.71 9.10
N GLY A 120 -3.30 6.19 9.39
CA GLY A 120 -3.94 7.29 8.66
C GLY A 120 -3.19 8.60 8.73
N LYS A 121 -2.66 8.96 9.90
CA LYS A 121 -1.80 10.15 10.06
C LYS A 121 -0.53 10.06 9.22
N ASP A 122 0.10 8.89 9.18
CA ASP A 122 1.31 8.70 8.37
C ASP A 122 0.99 8.75 6.87
N LEU A 123 -0.11 8.16 6.43
CA LEU A 123 -0.58 8.29 5.06
C LEU A 123 -0.83 9.75 4.68
N ALA A 124 -1.42 10.56 5.58
CA ALA A 124 -1.61 11.99 5.34
C ALA A 124 -0.27 12.75 5.16
N LYS A 125 0.77 12.39 5.93
CA LYS A 125 2.11 12.96 5.75
C LYS A 125 2.73 12.57 4.40
N MET A 126 2.60 11.31 3.97
CA MET A 126 3.08 10.84 2.66
C MET A 126 2.46 11.66 1.53
N HIS A 127 1.16 11.91 1.60
CA HIS A 127 0.39 12.64 0.61
C HIS A 127 0.70 14.15 0.56
N THR A 128 1.57 14.67 1.44
CA THR A 128 2.12 16.03 1.27
C THR A 128 3.25 16.11 0.24
N TYR A 129 3.77 14.96 -0.23
CA TYR A 129 4.83 14.92 -1.22
C TYR A 129 4.26 15.18 -2.61
N GLU A 130 4.70 16.28 -3.22
CA GLU A 130 4.23 16.70 -4.54
C GLU A 130 4.90 15.89 -5.65
N ALA A 131 4.12 15.57 -6.66
CA ALA A 131 4.63 14.90 -7.86
C ALA A 131 5.58 15.80 -8.67
N PRO A 132 6.46 15.20 -9.51
CA PRO A 132 7.18 15.93 -10.54
C PRO A 132 6.23 16.76 -11.41
N LYS A 133 6.69 17.96 -11.85
CA LYS A 133 5.83 18.95 -12.53
C LYS A 133 5.33 18.52 -13.92
N ASP A 134 6.04 17.62 -14.57
CA ASP A 134 5.80 17.23 -15.98
C ASP A 134 4.81 16.07 -16.15
N LEU A 135 4.11 15.67 -15.07
CA LEU A 135 3.12 14.61 -15.13
C LEU A 135 1.79 15.12 -15.69
N LEU A 136 1.18 14.32 -16.59
CA LEU A 136 -0.19 14.55 -17.04
C LEU A 136 -1.16 14.60 -15.83
N PRO A 137 -2.26 15.36 -15.95
CA PRO A 137 -3.30 15.42 -14.93
C PRO A 137 -3.77 14.03 -14.51
N TRP A 138 -3.97 13.83 -13.22
CA TRP A 138 -4.45 12.54 -12.68
C TRP A 138 -5.71 12.03 -13.39
N HIS A 139 -6.70 12.91 -13.59
CA HIS A 139 -7.94 12.54 -14.25
C HIS A 139 -7.70 11.85 -15.61
N GLU A 140 -6.84 12.41 -16.45
CA GLU A 140 -6.55 11.86 -17.78
C GLU A 140 -5.95 10.45 -17.67
N ARG A 141 -4.93 10.29 -16.81
CA ARG A 141 -4.24 9.00 -16.59
C ARG A 141 -5.16 7.97 -15.96
N ALA A 142 -5.91 8.35 -14.93
CA ALA A 142 -6.80 7.45 -14.20
C ALA A 142 -7.93 6.94 -15.09
N MET A 143 -8.58 7.84 -15.85
CA MET A 143 -9.68 7.46 -16.73
C MET A 143 -9.22 6.67 -17.95
N GLU A 144 -8.02 6.94 -18.47
CA GLU A 144 -7.42 6.11 -19.53
C GLU A 144 -7.12 4.69 -19.00
N LYS A 145 -6.51 4.59 -17.81
CA LYS A 145 -6.25 3.31 -17.13
C LYS A 145 -7.56 2.55 -16.89
N HIS A 146 -8.57 3.23 -16.37
CA HIS A 146 -9.88 2.64 -16.12
C HIS A 146 -10.52 2.08 -17.40
N ARG A 147 -10.58 2.87 -18.48
CA ARG A 147 -11.13 2.41 -19.77
C ARG A 147 -10.43 1.17 -20.31
N LYS A 148 -9.10 1.12 -20.24
CA LYS A 148 -8.32 -0.06 -20.66
C LYS A 148 -8.65 -1.30 -19.82
N TYR A 149 -8.83 -1.14 -18.50
CA TYR A 149 -9.23 -2.24 -17.64
C TYR A 149 -10.68 -2.67 -17.88
N LEU A 150 -11.59 -1.73 -18.10
CA LEU A 150 -12.99 -2.03 -18.39
C LEU A 150 -13.16 -2.79 -19.72
N GLU A 151 -12.43 -2.41 -20.77
CA GLU A 151 -12.40 -3.16 -22.04
C GLU A 151 -11.88 -4.58 -21.87
N ALA A 152 -10.78 -4.73 -21.12
CA ALA A 152 -10.24 -6.04 -20.80
C ALA A 152 -11.20 -6.88 -19.96
N TYR A 153 -11.89 -6.26 -18.99
CA TYR A 153 -12.92 -6.91 -18.19
C TYR A 153 -14.08 -7.43 -19.05
N LYS A 154 -14.60 -6.61 -19.97
CA LYS A 154 -15.72 -7.00 -20.85
C LYS A 154 -15.45 -8.27 -21.68
N THR A 155 -14.20 -8.63 -21.89
CA THR A 155 -13.77 -9.77 -22.70
C THR A 155 -13.10 -10.89 -21.91
N CYS A 156 -12.98 -10.78 -20.58
CA CYS A 156 -12.20 -11.72 -19.77
C CYS A 156 -12.96 -13.02 -19.37
N GLY A 157 -14.27 -13.08 -19.63
CA GLY A 157 -15.10 -14.26 -19.30
C GLY A 157 -15.61 -14.30 -17.86
N ILE A 158 -15.21 -13.34 -16.99
CA ILE A 158 -15.72 -13.19 -15.63
C ILE A 158 -16.76 -12.06 -15.64
N LYS A 159 -17.89 -12.26 -14.96
CA LYS A 159 -18.92 -11.23 -14.82
C LYS A 159 -19.22 -10.96 -13.36
N ILE A 160 -19.11 -9.70 -12.95
CA ILE A 160 -19.51 -9.20 -11.63
C ILE A 160 -21.01 -8.89 -11.67
N GLU A 161 -21.70 -9.22 -10.61
CA GLU A 161 -23.13 -8.93 -10.48
C GLU A 161 -23.36 -7.39 -10.50
N ASN A 162 -24.38 -6.96 -11.23
CA ASN A 162 -24.73 -5.54 -11.39
C ASN A 162 -23.59 -4.65 -11.94
N ASP A 163 -22.68 -5.19 -12.75
CA ASP A 163 -21.56 -4.45 -13.35
C ASP A 163 -22.02 -3.20 -14.14
N ASP A 164 -23.16 -3.27 -14.85
CA ASP A 164 -23.73 -2.12 -15.56
C ASP A 164 -24.07 -0.94 -14.63
N ARG A 165 -24.51 -1.22 -13.38
CA ARG A 165 -24.80 -0.19 -12.39
C ARG A 165 -23.51 0.46 -11.88
N ILE A 166 -22.46 -0.31 -11.71
CA ILE A 166 -21.14 0.20 -11.28
C ILE A 166 -20.58 1.12 -12.38
N ILE A 167 -20.63 0.70 -13.64
CA ILE A 167 -20.19 1.51 -14.78
C ILE A 167 -20.96 2.82 -14.82
N LYS A 168 -22.28 2.76 -14.76
CA LYS A 168 -23.14 3.95 -14.73
C LYS A 168 -22.79 4.88 -13.57
N PHE A 169 -22.59 4.32 -12.37
CA PHE A 169 -22.19 5.11 -11.19
C PHE A 169 -20.87 5.85 -11.43
N ILE A 170 -19.86 5.17 -12.00
CA ILE A 170 -18.57 5.79 -12.31
C ILE A 170 -18.75 6.93 -13.33
N ASP A 171 -19.47 6.68 -14.42
CA ASP A 171 -19.71 7.68 -15.48
C ASP A 171 -20.44 8.93 -14.95
N GLU A 172 -21.48 8.74 -14.12
CA GLU A 172 -22.24 9.84 -13.51
C GLU A 172 -21.44 10.65 -12.48
N ASN A 173 -20.38 10.05 -11.91
CA ASN A 173 -19.56 10.66 -10.87
C ASN A 173 -18.11 10.96 -11.29
N GLU A 174 -17.75 10.79 -12.58
CA GLU A 174 -16.40 11.09 -13.11
C GLU A 174 -15.94 12.51 -12.77
N MET A 175 -16.88 13.44 -12.65
CA MET A 175 -16.57 14.84 -12.34
C MET A 175 -15.78 15.02 -11.03
N TYR A 176 -15.93 14.11 -10.06
CA TYR A 176 -15.19 14.16 -8.78
C TYR A 176 -13.71 13.83 -8.95
N VAL A 177 -13.33 13.12 -10.01
CA VAL A 177 -11.93 12.80 -10.33
C VAL A 177 -11.23 13.98 -11.03
N LYS A 178 -11.98 14.96 -11.57
CA LYS A 178 -11.43 16.13 -12.24
C LYS A 178 -10.74 17.07 -11.24
N ASN A 179 -9.69 17.74 -11.71
CA ASN A 179 -8.90 18.70 -10.91
C ASN A 179 -8.28 18.13 -9.62
N ARG A 180 -8.17 16.81 -9.52
CA ARG A 180 -7.46 16.20 -8.39
C ARG A 180 -5.96 16.38 -8.53
N PRO A 181 -5.22 16.58 -7.42
CA PRO A 181 -3.79 16.83 -7.48
C PRO A 181 -3.02 15.55 -7.85
N ASN A 182 -1.83 15.73 -8.43
CA ASN A 182 -0.81 14.68 -8.46
C ASN A 182 0.05 14.78 -7.20
N ARG A 183 -0.10 13.80 -6.31
CA ARG A 183 0.67 13.65 -5.07
C ARG A 183 1.25 12.24 -5.01
N PHE A 184 2.17 12.03 -4.11
CA PHE A 184 2.64 10.68 -3.83
C PHE A 184 1.48 9.78 -3.41
N GLN A 185 1.42 8.58 -3.96
CA GLN A 185 0.55 7.49 -3.55
C GLN A 185 1.45 6.31 -3.17
N HIS A 186 1.19 5.68 -2.04
CA HIS A 186 1.86 4.44 -1.70
C HIS A 186 1.44 3.32 -2.67
N ASP A 187 0.22 3.40 -3.16
CA ASP A 187 -0.52 2.49 -4.07
C ASP A 187 -0.61 1.03 -3.59
N ASP A 188 -0.01 0.73 -2.44
CA ASP A 188 -0.09 -0.57 -1.77
C ASP A 188 -0.20 -0.46 -0.24
N PHE A 189 -0.93 0.57 0.24
CA PHE A 189 -1.12 0.85 1.66
C PHE A 189 -2.17 -0.07 2.29
N HIS A 190 -1.83 -1.35 2.46
CA HIS A 190 -2.70 -2.38 3.02
C HIS A 190 -2.05 -3.09 4.22
N LEU A 191 -2.84 -3.91 4.94
CA LEU A 191 -2.48 -4.49 6.22
C LEU A 191 -1.22 -5.38 6.21
N GLU A 192 -0.82 -5.94 5.08
CA GLU A 192 0.44 -6.72 5.00
C GLU A 192 1.68 -5.82 4.98
N ASN A 193 1.52 -4.54 4.58
CA ASN A 193 2.57 -3.53 4.56
C ASN A 193 2.56 -2.62 5.79
N ILE A 194 1.56 -2.75 6.67
CA ILE A 194 1.49 -2.08 7.97
C ILE A 194 2.11 -2.97 9.03
N ILE A 195 3.12 -2.46 9.73
CA ILE A 195 3.83 -3.20 10.79
C ILE A 195 3.30 -2.76 12.14
N VAL A 196 2.99 -3.75 12.98
CA VAL A 196 2.49 -3.55 14.33
C VAL A 196 3.30 -4.37 15.34
N ARG A 197 3.40 -3.86 16.57
CA ARG A 197 4.03 -4.53 17.70
C ARG A 197 3.36 -4.09 18.99
N ASP A 198 3.05 -5.06 19.88
CA ASP A 198 2.49 -4.82 21.21
C ASP A 198 1.24 -3.91 21.19
N GLY A 199 0.29 -4.19 20.27
CA GLY A 199 -0.95 -3.42 20.13
C GLY A 199 -0.77 -2.01 19.55
N LYS A 200 0.39 -1.70 18.93
CA LYS A 200 0.70 -0.37 18.40
C LYS A 200 1.18 -0.42 16.95
N TYR A 201 0.85 0.63 16.21
CA TYR A 201 1.47 0.91 14.92
C TYR A 201 2.95 1.25 15.10
N VAL A 202 3.81 0.65 14.29
CA VAL A 202 5.25 0.94 14.31
C VAL A 202 5.79 1.40 12.95
N GLY A 203 5.04 1.24 11.88
CA GLY A 203 5.45 1.81 10.60
C GLY A 203 4.84 1.10 9.40
N VAL A 204 5.20 1.59 8.23
CA VAL A 204 4.82 1.08 6.91
C VAL A 204 6.05 0.69 6.12
N ILE A 205 5.92 -0.32 5.28
CA ILE A 205 6.98 -0.86 4.42
C ILE A 205 6.50 -0.95 2.96
N ASP A 206 7.43 -1.25 2.07
CA ASP A 206 7.19 -1.57 0.66
C ASP A 206 6.74 -0.40 -0.21
N PHE A 207 7.65 0.55 -0.40
CA PHE A 207 7.46 1.77 -1.20
C PHE A 207 7.75 1.57 -2.69
N ASN A 208 7.98 0.35 -3.17
CA ASN A 208 8.41 0.09 -4.54
C ASN A 208 7.26 0.14 -5.56
N GLY A 209 6.01 0.04 -5.09
CA GLY A 209 4.79 0.08 -5.90
C GLY A 209 4.18 1.48 -6.07
N TYR A 210 4.84 2.53 -5.58
CA TYR A 210 4.32 3.89 -5.56
C TYR A 210 3.84 4.42 -6.94
N ASP A 211 2.88 5.32 -6.91
CA ASP A 211 2.45 6.12 -8.07
C ASP A 211 2.35 7.61 -7.66
N TRP A 212 2.08 8.45 -8.63
CA TRP A 212 1.80 9.87 -8.46
C TRP A 212 0.38 10.18 -8.92
N GLY A 213 -0.50 10.53 -8.02
CA GLY A 213 -1.90 10.75 -8.40
C GLY A 213 -2.73 11.37 -7.29
N ASP A 214 -4.05 11.19 -7.35
CA ASP A 214 -4.91 11.63 -6.26
C ASP A 214 -4.62 10.81 -5.00
N PRO A 215 -4.20 11.46 -3.91
CA PRO A 215 -3.91 10.77 -2.65
C PRO A 215 -5.07 9.91 -2.14
N LEU A 216 -6.33 10.28 -2.45
CA LEU A 216 -7.48 9.53 -1.97
C LEU A 216 -7.67 8.17 -2.68
N HIS A 217 -6.94 7.92 -3.78
CA HIS A 217 -6.93 6.61 -4.41
C HIS A 217 -6.37 5.50 -3.51
N ASP A 218 -5.42 5.80 -2.62
CA ASP A 218 -4.86 4.81 -1.69
C ASP A 218 -5.93 4.17 -0.76
N PHE A 219 -7.05 4.85 -0.54
CA PHE A 219 -8.13 4.34 0.30
C PHE A 219 -8.89 3.15 -0.30
N VAL A 220 -8.73 2.84 -1.60
CA VAL A 220 -9.32 1.62 -2.19
C VAL A 220 -8.80 0.35 -1.50
N LYS A 221 -7.60 0.40 -0.92
CA LYS A 221 -7.02 -0.71 -0.17
C LYS A 221 -7.80 -1.04 1.10
N ILE A 222 -8.53 -0.08 1.67
CA ILE A 222 -9.45 -0.35 2.79
C ILE A 222 -10.57 -1.26 2.32
N ALA A 223 -11.24 -0.92 1.21
CA ALA A 223 -12.36 -1.71 0.70
C ALA A 223 -11.94 -3.16 0.39
N LEU A 224 -10.76 -3.34 -0.21
CA LEU A 224 -10.30 -4.63 -0.71
C LEU A 224 -9.59 -5.51 0.31
N PHE A 225 -8.85 -4.91 1.28
CA PHE A 225 -7.88 -5.67 2.07
C PHE A 225 -7.90 -5.38 3.58
N ALA A 226 -8.61 -4.33 4.05
CA ALA A 226 -8.61 -4.00 5.46
C ALA A 226 -9.98 -4.19 6.12
N ARG A 227 -11.06 -3.86 5.42
CA ARG A 227 -12.42 -3.85 5.97
C ARG A 227 -12.88 -5.23 6.47
N ASP A 228 -12.60 -6.29 5.73
CA ASP A 228 -12.96 -7.67 6.08
C ASP A 228 -12.14 -8.21 7.27
N ILE A 229 -10.97 -7.64 7.52
CA ILE A 229 -10.10 -8.00 8.65
C ILE A 229 -10.44 -7.18 9.90
N SER A 230 -10.63 -5.85 9.74
CA SER A 230 -10.88 -4.96 10.88
C SER A 230 -11.62 -3.68 10.48
N ILE A 231 -12.91 -3.63 10.78
CA ILE A 231 -13.70 -2.38 10.66
C ILE A 231 -13.13 -1.29 11.59
N PRO A 232 -12.79 -1.55 12.87
CA PRO A 232 -12.18 -0.53 13.73
C PRO A 232 -10.92 0.11 13.14
N TYR A 233 -9.99 -0.69 12.59
CA TYR A 233 -8.81 -0.18 11.91
C TYR A 233 -9.20 0.70 10.70
N SER A 234 -10.13 0.24 9.88
CA SER A 234 -10.57 0.94 8.67
C SER A 234 -11.18 2.30 8.98
N ILE A 235 -12.01 2.39 10.04
CA ILE A 235 -12.54 3.66 10.55
C ILE A 235 -11.39 4.54 11.04
N GLY A 236 -10.51 3.99 11.88
CA GLY A 236 -9.36 4.70 12.43
C GLY A 236 -8.46 5.28 11.33
N GLN A 237 -8.17 4.53 10.27
CA GLN A 237 -7.31 5.00 9.17
C GLN A 237 -7.93 6.22 8.46
N ILE A 238 -9.23 6.20 8.19
CA ILE A 238 -9.92 7.35 7.57
C ILE A 238 -9.95 8.54 8.53
N GLU A 239 -10.34 8.34 9.78
CA GLU A 239 -10.42 9.43 10.77
C GLU A 239 -9.04 10.02 11.10
N GLY A 240 -8.01 9.17 11.21
CA GLY A 240 -6.63 9.61 11.43
C GLY A 240 -6.10 10.48 10.29
N TYR A 241 -6.39 10.09 9.06
CA TYR A 241 -6.01 10.85 7.87
C TYR A 241 -6.62 12.25 7.84
N PHE A 242 -7.90 12.37 8.14
CA PHE A 242 -8.64 13.64 8.13
C PHE A 242 -8.65 14.37 9.48
N ASN A 243 -7.91 13.87 10.47
CA ASN A 243 -7.94 14.41 11.83
C ASN A 243 -9.36 14.58 12.37
N GLY A 244 -10.20 13.56 12.16
CA GLY A 244 -11.59 13.47 12.60
C GLY A 244 -12.59 14.33 11.80
N ARG A 245 -12.16 15.07 10.76
CA ARG A 245 -13.03 15.96 9.96
C ARG A 245 -13.12 15.49 8.51
N ILE A 246 -13.83 14.40 8.29
CA ILE A 246 -13.95 13.78 6.95
C ILE A 246 -14.85 14.67 6.08
N PRO A 247 -14.34 15.18 4.92
CA PRO A 247 -15.16 15.94 3.97
C PRO A 247 -16.25 15.06 3.36
N GLU A 248 -17.44 15.60 3.14
CA GLU A 248 -18.57 14.87 2.52
C GLU A 248 -18.20 14.35 1.11
N GLU A 249 -17.47 15.15 0.35
CA GLU A 249 -17.00 14.80 -1.00
C GLU A 249 -16.04 13.60 -1.03
N PHE A 250 -15.37 13.30 0.11
CA PHE A 250 -14.51 12.12 0.23
C PHE A 250 -15.25 10.85 -0.15
N TRP A 251 -16.49 10.69 0.34
CA TRP A 251 -17.25 9.46 0.11
C TRP A 251 -17.63 9.25 -1.35
N LYS A 252 -17.92 10.34 -2.08
CA LYS A 252 -18.19 10.28 -3.52
C LYS A 252 -16.94 9.80 -4.28
N LEU A 253 -15.83 10.44 -4.02
CA LEU A 253 -14.57 10.12 -4.69
C LEU A 253 -14.05 8.72 -4.32
N TYR A 254 -14.14 8.34 -3.03
CA TYR A 254 -13.82 7.01 -2.56
C TYR A 254 -14.63 5.94 -3.31
N ALA A 255 -15.96 6.10 -3.40
CA ALA A 255 -16.80 5.16 -4.09
C ALA A 255 -16.49 5.06 -5.60
N VAL A 256 -16.15 6.18 -6.26
CA VAL A 256 -15.72 6.15 -7.67
C VAL A 256 -14.45 5.31 -7.83
N TYR A 257 -13.42 5.55 -7.00
CA TYR A 257 -12.19 4.77 -7.08
C TYR A 257 -12.39 3.31 -6.74
N VAL A 258 -13.21 3.00 -5.72
CA VAL A 258 -13.57 1.62 -5.38
C VAL A 258 -14.29 0.96 -6.56
N GLY A 259 -15.25 1.63 -7.20
CA GLY A 259 -15.94 1.12 -8.39
C GLY A 259 -14.98 0.83 -9.55
N MET A 260 -14.05 1.74 -9.84
CA MET A 260 -13.02 1.53 -10.88
C MET A 260 -12.14 0.32 -10.54
N THR A 261 -11.85 0.11 -9.25
CA THR A 261 -11.00 -0.98 -8.78
C THR A 261 -11.68 -2.34 -8.89
N VAL A 262 -13.01 -2.42 -8.85
CA VAL A 262 -13.75 -3.67 -9.08
C VAL A 262 -13.29 -4.33 -10.39
N PHE A 263 -13.28 -3.58 -11.49
CA PHE A 263 -12.92 -4.10 -12.81
C PHE A 263 -11.42 -4.38 -12.94
N SER A 264 -10.59 -3.48 -12.42
CA SER A 264 -9.14 -3.65 -12.51
C SER A 264 -8.62 -4.82 -11.68
N SER A 265 -9.25 -5.13 -10.54
CA SER A 265 -8.86 -6.26 -9.68
C SER A 265 -9.09 -7.61 -10.36
N VAL A 266 -10.23 -7.79 -11.03
CA VAL A 266 -10.51 -9.02 -11.80
C VAL A 266 -9.46 -9.23 -12.88
N VAL A 267 -9.21 -8.21 -13.69
CA VAL A 267 -8.24 -8.28 -14.80
C VAL A 267 -6.82 -8.49 -14.27
N TRP A 268 -6.46 -7.84 -13.17
CA TRP A 268 -5.15 -8.01 -12.55
C TRP A 268 -4.96 -9.44 -12.03
N CYS A 269 -5.95 -10.00 -11.34
CA CYS A 269 -5.89 -11.39 -10.88
C CYS A 269 -5.67 -12.35 -12.04
N LEU A 270 -6.45 -12.22 -13.12
CA LEU A 270 -6.32 -13.09 -14.28
C LEU A 270 -4.92 -13.02 -14.94
N ARG A 271 -4.27 -11.85 -14.91
CA ARG A 271 -2.95 -11.64 -15.55
C ARG A 271 -1.77 -11.99 -14.65
N ALA A 272 -1.84 -11.58 -13.38
CA ALA A 272 -0.68 -11.59 -12.50
C ALA A 272 -0.77 -12.66 -11.38
N ALA A 273 -1.98 -13.01 -10.94
CA ALA A 273 -2.19 -13.91 -9.81
C ALA A 273 -3.48 -14.76 -9.97
N PRO A 274 -3.60 -15.62 -11.00
CA PRO A 274 -4.83 -16.37 -11.26
C PRO A 274 -5.31 -17.20 -10.08
N HIS A 275 -4.41 -17.67 -9.25
CA HIS A 275 -4.72 -18.45 -8.04
C HIS A 275 -5.42 -17.64 -6.93
N MET A 276 -5.43 -16.32 -7.03
CA MET A 276 -6.12 -15.42 -6.09
C MET A 276 -7.49 -14.96 -6.58
N LEU A 277 -7.97 -15.44 -7.75
CA LEU A 277 -9.18 -14.91 -8.36
C LEU A 277 -10.41 -15.13 -7.49
N ASP A 278 -10.60 -16.34 -6.96
CA ASP A 278 -11.77 -16.67 -6.13
C ASP A 278 -11.81 -15.82 -4.86
N ASP A 279 -10.69 -15.69 -4.18
CA ASP A 279 -10.51 -14.80 -3.01
C ASP A 279 -10.85 -13.33 -3.37
N MET A 280 -10.42 -12.87 -4.54
CA MET A 280 -10.74 -11.52 -5.00
C MET A 280 -12.23 -11.36 -5.29
N LEU A 281 -12.87 -12.32 -5.91
CA LEU A 281 -14.31 -12.27 -6.20
C LEU A 281 -15.15 -12.23 -4.90
N GLU A 282 -14.75 -12.98 -3.88
CA GLU A 282 -15.38 -12.89 -2.54
C GLU A 282 -15.26 -11.48 -1.95
N ARG A 283 -14.06 -10.87 -2.03
CA ARG A 283 -13.83 -9.47 -1.57
C ARG A 283 -14.68 -8.48 -2.35
N LEU A 284 -14.77 -8.63 -3.66
CA LEU A 284 -15.60 -7.76 -4.50
C LEU A 284 -17.09 -7.89 -4.15
N THR A 285 -17.56 -9.09 -3.78
CA THR A 285 -18.94 -9.29 -3.29
C THR A 285 -19.18 -8.46 -2.02
N ILE A 286 -18.25 -8.50 -1.06
CA ILE A 286 -18.32 -7.66 0.15
C ILE A 286 -18.35 -6.17 -0.20
N VAL A 287 -17.54 -5.72 -1.16
CA VAL A 287 -17.54 -4.33 -1.63
C VAL A 287 -18.89 -3.92 -2.18
N LEU A 288 -19.53 -4.79 -2.98
CA LEU A 288 -20.87 -4.52 -3.52
C LEU A 288 -21.92 -4.43 -2.42
N GLU A 289 -21.89 -5.31 -1.44
CA GLU A 289 -22.78 -5.28 -0.27
C GLU A 289 -22.58 -3.99 0.55
N ASP A 290 -21.34 -3.61 0.82
CA ASP A 290 -20.98 -2.41 1.58
C ASP A 290 -21.52 -1.12 0.95
N HIS A 291 -21.54 -1.04 -0.37
CA HIS A 291 -22.05 0.09 -1.14
C HIS A 291 -23.49 -0.09 -1.64
N LYS A 292 -24.18 -1.19 -1.27
CA LYS A 292 -25.50 -1.55 -1.81
C LYS A 292 -25.54 -1.47 -3.34
N ASN A 293 -24.60 -2.16 -3.99
CA ASN A 293 -24.41 -2.09 -5.44
C ASN A 293 -24.24 -0.64 -5.97
N PHE A 294 -23.47 0.16 -5.25
CA PHE A 294 -23.20 1.60 -5.53
C PHE A 294 -24.43 2.52 -5.50
N GLU A 295 -25.50 2.13 -4.78
CA GLU A 295 -26.54 3.08 -4.35
C GLU A 295 -26.02 4.05 -3.28
N LEU A 296 -25.06 3.59 -2.46
CA LEU A 296 -24.43 4.37 -1.41
C LEU A 296 -22.98 4.69 -1.75
N SER A 297 -22.62 5.97 -1.71
CA SER A 297 -21.22 6.39 -1.80
C SER A 297 -20.46 6.10 -0.50
N LYS A 298 -21.09 6.31 0.65
CA LYS A 298 -20.53 5.96 1.96
C LYS A 298 -20.88 4.51 2.28
N PRO A 299 -19.90 3.64 2.54
CA PRO A 299 -20.16 2.23 2.83
C PRO A 299 -20.89 2.04 4.17
N ILE A 300 -21.74 1.03 4.26
CA ILE A 300 -22.60 0.78 5.43
C ILE A 300 -21.82 0.48 6.72
N TRP A 301 -20.59 -0.02 6.60
CA TRP A 301 -19.77 -0.34 7.76
C TRP A 301 -19.15 0.90 8.43
N PHE A 302 -19.12 2.05 7.75
CA PHE A 302 -18.53 3.25 8.34
C PHE A 302 -19.54 3.97 9.26
N ASP A 303 -19.43 3.68 10.54
CA ASP A 303 -20.14 4.37 11.62
C ASP A 303 -19.11 4.91 12.63
N SER A 304 -18.82 6.20 12.56
CA SER A 304 -17.88 6.86 13.49
C SER A 304 -18.33 6.81 14.95
N GLU A 305 -19.62 6.60 15.23
CA GLU A 305 -20.12 6.45 16.59
C GLU A 305 -19.87 5.05 17.15
N MET A 306 -19.59 4.06 16.32
CA MET A 306 -19.33 2.68 16.75
C MET A 306 -18.24 2.60 17.82
N MET A 307 -17.18 3.42 17.68
CA MET A 307 -16.04 3.43 18.60
C MET A 307 -16.29 4.20 19.88
N ASN A 308 -17.35 5.02 19.92
CA ASN A 308 -17.76 5.80 21.09
C ASN A 308 -18.83 5.09 21.94
N ARG A 309 -19.43 4.03 21.42
CA ARG A 309 -20.39 3.19 22.16
C ARG A 309 -19.59 2.23 23.04
N LYS A 310 -19.43 2.59 24.32
CA LYS A 310 -18.89 1.72 25.37
C LYS A 310 -19.93 0.74 25.88
#